data_9f4e865a443eee0fe41563ffc38c8b9d
#
_entry.id   9f4e865a443eee0fe41563ffc38c8b9d
#
_cell.length_a   1.000
_cell.length_b   1.000
_cell.length_c   1.000
_cell.angle_alpha   90.00
_cell.angle_beta   90.00
_cell.angle_gamma   90.00
#
_symmetry.space_group_name_H-M   'P 1'
#
loop_
_entity.id
_entity.type
_entity.pdbx_description
1 polymer ?
#
loop_
_entity_poly.entity_id
_entity_poly.type
_entity_poly.pdbx_seq_one_letter_code
_entity_poly.pdbx_strand_id
1 'polypeptide(L)'
;MNNEEMSMEWSYWKAVVRYGHVGKKKEISVARYLVMSEHSTMIDVMRVIDEMPGTKKRAVLSLRKIDVIEYIEGRRAEKENFFLQRLFDGKQAQ
;
A
#
# COMPACT_ATOMS: atom_id res chain seq x y z
N MET A 1 -20.46 7.77 -27.27
CA MET A 1 -20.11 7.74 -26.38
C MET A 1 -18.89 7.97 -26.37
N ASN A 2 -18.53 8.26 -25.62
CA ASN A 2 -17.37 8.54 -25.64
C ASN A 2 -16.56 7.70 -24.94
N ASN A 3 -15.55 7.30 -25.43
CA ASN A 3 -14.65 6.47 -24.77
C ASN A 3 -14.02 7.11 -23.66
N GLU A 4 -14.06 8.39 -23.58
CA GLU A 4 -13.45 9.05 -22.50
C GLU A 4 -14.09 8.76 -21.26
N GLU A 5 -15.34 8.52 -21.28
CA GLU A 5 -16.01 8.17 -20.07
C GLU A 5 -15.65 6.83 -19.65
N MET A 6 -15.35 5.97 -20.60
CA MET A 6 -15.06 4.63 -20.25
C MET A 6 -13.63 4.50 -19.88
N SER A 7 -12.79 5.39 -20.36
CA SER A 7 -11.42 5.25 -20.01
C SER A 7 -11.13 6.02 -18.78
N MET A 8 -11.82 5.69 -17.72
CA MET A 8 -11.59 6.28 -16.50
C MET A 8 -10.18 6.16 -16.20
N GLU A 9 -9.55 7.22 -15.91
CA GLU A 9 -8.17 7.19 -15.62
C GLU A 9 -7.93 7.02 -14.15
N TRP A 10 -6.83 6.40 -13.86
CA TRP A 10 -6.50 6.10 -12.49
C TRP A 10 -5.13 6.68 -12.18
N SER A 11 -4.89 6.96 -10.93
CA SER A 11 -3.55 7.32 -10.49
C SER A 11 -3.03 6.21 -9.59
N TYR A 12 -1.74 5.99 -9.66
CA TYR A 12 -1.10 4.92 -8.93
C TYR A 12 -0.09 5.50 -7.98
N TRP A 13 -0.02 4.94 -6.78
CA TRP A 13 0.77 5.55 -5.72
C TRP A 13 1.54 4.49 -4.98
N LYS A 14 2.70 4.86 -4.52
CA LYS A 14 3.50 4.02 -3.65
C LYS A 14 3.71 4.78 -2.36
N ALA A 15 3.41 4.14 -1.27
CA ALA A 15 3.61 4.72 0.05
C ALA A 15 4.46 3.78 0.87
N VAL A 16 5.41 4.33 1.60
CA VAL A 16 6.13 3.55 2.59
C VAL A 16 5.48 3.89 3.91
N VAL A 17 4.96 2.88 4.57
CA VAL A 17 4.10 3.05 5.73
C VAL A 17 4.69 2.30 6.90
N ARG A 18 4.60 2.91 8.06
CA ARG A 18 5.12 2.32 9.27
C ARG A 18 4.00 1.63 10.02
N TYR A 19 4.21 0.38 10.35
CA TYR A 19 3.24 -0.38 11.12
C TYR A 19 3.79 -0.62 12.51
N GLY A 20 2.96 -0.40 13.51
CA GLY A 20 3.33 -0.72 14.86
C GLY A 20 3.13 -2.20 15.10
N HIS A 21 3.97 -2.77 15.92
CA HIS A 21 3.84 -4.17 16.22
C HIS A 21 3.31 -4.32 17.62
N VAL A 22 2.18 -4.94 17.73
CA VAL A 22 1.53 -5.10 19.01
C VAL A 22 2.33 -6.06 19.86
N GLY A 23 2.59 -5.67 21.07
CA GLY A 23 3.28 -6.54 21.99
C GLY A 23 4.77 -6.60 21.85
N LYS A 24 5.31 -5.95 20.85
CA LYS A 24 6.74 -5.88 20.69
C LYS A 24 7.08 -4.46 20.43
N LYS A 25 8.25 -4.08 20.65
CA LYS A 25 8.62 -2.71 20.42
C LYS A 25 9.14 -2.50 19.05
N LYS A 26 8.83 -3.37 18.14
CA LYS A 26 9.33 -3.29 16.80
C LYS A 26 8.35 -2.61 15.90
N GLU A 27 8.88 -1.83 15.00
CA GLU A 27 8.10 -1.25 13.94
C GLU A 27 8.70 -1.70 12.65
N ILE A 28 7.88 -1.90 11.66
CA ILE A 28 8.37 -2.25 10.35
C ILE A 28 7.83 -1.25 9.36
N SER A 29 8.60 -1.03 8.32
CA SER A 29 8.18 -0.16 7.23
C SER A 29 7.89 -1.03 6.03
N VAL A 30 6.75 -0.82 5.43
CA VAL A 30 6.30 -1.66 4.34
C VAL A 30 5.85 -0.76 3.20
N ALA A 31 6.21 -1.14 1.98
CA ALA A 31 5.73 -0.42 0.82
C ALA A 31 4.33 -0.87 0.50
N ARG A 32 3.44 0.08 0.29
CA ARG A 32 2.07 -0.21 -0.10
C ARG A 32 1.77 0.46 -1.42
N TYR A 33 1.01 -0.20 -2.25
CA TYR A 33 0.71 0.29 -3.58
C TYR A 33 -0.79 0.49 -3.69
N LEU A 34 -1.18 1.69 -4.12
CA LEU A 34 -2.60 2.03 -4.16
C LEU A 34 -2.98 2.54 -5.52
N VAL A 35 -4.21 2.31 -5.88
CA VAL A 35 -4.80 2.88 -7.09
C VAL A 35 -5.95 3.78 -6.65
N MET A 36 -5.95 4.98 -7.16
CA MET A 36 -6.94 6.00 -6.80
C MET A 36 -7.47 6.60 -8.09
N SER A 37 -8.50 7.38 -7.99
CA SER A 37 -8.99 8.07 -9.16
C SER A 37 -7.94 9.08 -9.62
N GLU A 38 -8.05 9.44 -10.88
CA GLU A 38 -7.07 10.31 -11.49
C GLU A 38 -6.91 11.62 -10.75
N HIS A 39 -7.98 12.13 -10.19
CA HIS A 39 -7.96 13.43 -9.54
C HIS A 39 -7.64 13.39 -8.06
N SER A 40 -7.24 12.24 -7.56
CA SER A 40 -6.92 12.13 -6.15
C SER A 40 -5.64 12.88 -5.84
N THR A 41 -5.62 13.48 -4.68
CA THR A 41 -4.46 14.21 -4.21
C THR A 41 -3.71 13.37 -3.19
N MET A 42 -2.55 13.84 -2.80
CA MET A 42 -1.79 13.18 -1.75
C MET A 42 -2.59 13.08 -0.46
N ILE A 43 -3.38 14.09 -0.18
CA ILE A 43 -4.20 14.07 1.03
C ILE A 43 -5.21 12.94 0.97
N ASP A 44 -5.80 12.72 -0.20
CA ASP A 44 -6.75 11.63 -0.36
C ASP A 44 -6.08 10.28 -0.12
N VAL A 45 -4.88 10.12 -0.64
CA VAL A 45 -4.14 8.88 -0.47
C VAL A 45 -3.79 8.67 1.00
N MET A 46 -3.36 9.72 1.67
CA MET A 46 -3.02 9.62 3.08
C MET A 46 -4.22 9.25 3.91
N ARG A 47 -5.39 9.73 3.54
CA ARG A 47 -6.59 9.37 4.24
C ARG A 47 -6.90 7.90 4.15
N VAL A 48 -6.72 7.34 2.94
CA VAL A 48 -6.95 5.91 2.75
C VAL A 48 -5.98 5.11 3.61
N ILE A 49 -4.71 5.54 3.65
CA ILE A 49 -3.72 4.84 4.44
C ILE A 49 -4.04 4.91 5.92
N ASP A 50 -4.49 6.06 6.38
CA ASP A 50 -4.80 6.22 7.79
C ASP A 50 -5.91 5.30 8.24
N GLU A 51 -6.75 4.86 7.32
CA GLU A 51 -7.83 3.96 7.65
C GLU A 51 -7.45 2.50 7.54
N MET A 52 -6.24 2.20 7.11
CA MET A 52 -5.81 0.82 7.00
C MET A 52 -5.54 0.25 8.39
N PRO A 53 -5.98 -0.99 8.62
CA PRO A 53 -5.75 -1.60 9.93
C PRO A 53 -4.25 -1.77 10.19
N GLY A 54 -3.88 -1.52 11.40
CA GLY A 54 -2.49 -1.76 11.81
C GLY A 54 -1.54 -0.62 11.59
N THR A 55 -1.96 0.45 10.90
CA THR A 55 -1.07 1.57 10.71
C THR A 55 -1.07 2.43 11.95
N LYS A 56 0.07 3.04 12.19
CA LYS A 56 0.18 3.97 13.28
C LYS A 56 -0.27 5.34 12.81
N LYS A 57 -0.57 6.19 13.76
CA LYS A 57 -0.88 7.56 13.43
C LYS A 57 0.33 8.19 12.78
N ARG A 58 0.10 8.91 11.72
CA ARG A 58 1.17 9.54 10.96
C ARG A 58 2.18 8.51 10.47
N ALA A 59 1.65 7.45 9.92
CA ALA A 59 2.50 6.32 9.54
C ALA A 59 3.21 6.49 8.23
N VAL A 60 2.80 7.45 7.40
CA VAL A 60 3.36 7.55 6.05
C VAL A 60 4.74 8.18 6.11
N LEU A 61 5.75 7.40 5.70
CA LEU A 61 7.11 7.88 5.65
C LEU A 61 7.44 8.50 4.31
N SER A 62 6.87 7.98 3.25
CA SER A 62 7.04 8.58 1.94
C SER A 62 5.83 8.25 1.09
N LEU A 63 5.57 9.08 0.12
CA LEU A 63 4.42 8.90 -0.75
C LEU A 63 4.75 9.52 -2.09
N ARG A 64 4.58 8.76 -3.15
CA ARG A 64 4.81 9.30 -4.48
C ARG A 64 3.90 8.66 -5.50
N LYS A 65 3.64 9.40 -6.54
CA LYS A 65 2.84 8.89 -7.64
C LYS A 65 3.74 8.06 -8.53
N ILE A 66 3.24 6.97 -9.04
CA ILE A 66 4.03 6.05 -9.85
C ILE A 66 3.22 5.70 -11.10
N ASP A 67 3.84 5.00 -12.03
CA ASP A 67 3.11 4.57 -13.21
C ASP A 67 2.51 3.18 -12.99
N VAL A 68 1.71 2.75 -13.95
CA VAL A 68 0.97 1.53 -13.80
C VAL A 68 1.89 0.31 -13.77
N ILE A 69 3.01 0.37 -14.45
CA ILE A 69 3.92 -0.76 -14.47
C ILE A 69 4.54 -0.95 -13.10
N GLU A 70 4.99 0.12 -12.50
CA GLU A 70 5.55 0.06 -11.16
C GLU A 70 4.50 -0.40 -10.16
N TYR A 71 3.26 0.01 -10.36
CA TYR A 71 2.17 -0.41 -9.50
C TYR A 71 1.95 -1.92 -9.60
N ILE A 72 1.90 -2.44 -10.82
CA ILE A 72 1.66 -3.87 -11.02
C ILE A 72 2.79 -4.69 -10.42
N GLU A 73 4.01 -4.27 -10.64
CA GLU A 73 5.16 -4.99 -10.12
C GLU A 73 5.18 -4.93 -8.60
N GLY A 74 4.85 -3.77 -8.06
CA GLY A 74 4.83 -3.61 -6.62
C GLY A 74 3.76 -4.46 -5.96
N ARG A 75 2.58 -4.51 -6.57
CA ARG A 75 1.52 -5.33 -6.02
C ARG A 75 1.86 -6.80 -6.06
N ARG A 76 2.55 -7.21 -7.10
CA ARG A 76 2.98 -8.60 -7.18
C ARG A 76 3.98 -8.93 -6.07
N ALA A 77 4.95 -8.06 -5.87
CA ALA A 77 5.93 -8.26 -4.81
C ALA A 77 5.26 -8.24 -3.43
N GLU A 78 4.28 -7.39 -3.26
CA GLU A 78 3.54 -7.32 -2.02
C GLU A 78 2.86 -8.63 -1.71
N LYS A 79 2.22 -9.22 -2.70
CA LYS A 79 1.54 -10.49 -2.51
C LYS A 79 2.52 -11.60 -2.19
N GLU A 80 3.64 -11.63 -2.86
CA GLU A 80 4.63 -12.66 -2.62
C GLU A 80 5.20 -12.56 -1.22
N ASN A 81 5.49 -11.35 -0.80
CA ASN A 81 6.04 -11.15 0.54
C ASN A 81 5.04 -11.55 1.61
N PHE A 82 3.79 -11.23 1.37
CA PHE A 82 2.76 -11.59 2.32
C PHE A 82 2.63 -13.11 2.43
N PHE A 83 2.66 -13.79 1.30
CA PHE A 83 2.55 -15.24 1.28
C PHE A 83 3.73 -15.88 2.01
N LEU A 84 4.93 -15.42 1.74
CA LEU A 84 6.10 -15.97 2.38
C LEU A 84 6.07 -15.73 3.89
N GLN A 85 5.62 -14.57 4.29
CA GLN A 85 5.54 -14.26 5.69
C GLN A 85 4.55 -15.17 6.40
N ARG A 86 3.44 -15.47 5.75
CA ARG A 86 2.46 -16.36 6.35
C ARG A 86 3.00 -17.77 6.50
N LEU A 87 3.76 -18.25 5.51
CA LEU A 87 4.36 -19.55 5.62
C LEU A 87 5.35 -19.60 6.77
N PHE A 88 6.14 -18.55 6.87
CA PHE A 88 7.14 -18.48 7.91
C PHE A 88 6.49 -18.43 9.29
N ASP A 89 5.44 -17.64 9.43
CA ASP A 89 4.73 -17.57 10.69
C ASP A 89 4.11 -18.91 11.06
N GLY A 90 3.61 -19.64 10.07
CA GLY A 90 3.06 -20.95 10.32
C GLY A 90 4.11 -21.90 10.88
N LYS A 91 5.32 -21.81 10.36
CA LYS A 91 6.39 -22.64 10.89
C LYS A 91 6.74 -22.24 12.30
N GLN A 92 6.75 -20.97 12.55
CA GLN A 92 7.10 -20.53 13.89
C GLN A 92 6.05 -20.90 14.92
N ALA A 93 4.84 -21.05 14.48
CA ALA A 93 3.76 -21.38 15.39
C ALA A 93 3.89 -22.83 15.87
N GLN A 94 4.71 -23.59 15.23
CA GLN A 94 4.94 -24.93 15.67
C GLN A 94 6.06 -24.98 16.67
#